data_c721c064931ff07836c23ddc2db13d19
#
_entry.id   c721c064931ff07836c23ddc2db13d19
#
_cell.length_a   1.000
_cell.length_b   1.000
_cell.length_c   1.000
_cell.angle_alpha   90.00
_cell.angle_beta   90.00
_cell.angle_gamma   90.00
#
_symmetry.space_group_name_H-M   'P 1'
#
loop_
_entity.id
_entity.type
_entity.pdbx_description
1 polymer ?
#
loop_
_entity_poly.entity_id
_entity_poly.type
_entity_poly.pdbx_seq_one_letter_code
_entity_poly.pdbx_strand_id
1 'polypeptide(L)'
;MQHNVTCYGYSVRVPRSGKFSVDKAKEKNIPMPYWSKLQKGETITQDDRVFTPDMVLGDARKGLKVTYCTDTRPVPSIVKNAEGADLFICEGMYGEEDKLNKAKEHKHMMFSEAATLAKEAGAKELWLTHYSPALTRAEEFIPATREIFPNSYPGKDGKSVDLLFEEGEGV
;
A
#
# COMPACT_ATOMS: atom_id res chain seq x y z
N MET A 1 7.22 10.20 -11.57
CA MET A 1 8.51 10.29 -10.86
C MET A 1 9.34 11.41 -11.48
N GLN A 2 10.18 12.07 -10.69
CA GLN A 2 11.04 13.18 -11.15
C GLN A 2 12.51 12.81 -10.96
N HIS A 3 13.11 12.27 -12.02
CA HIS A 3 14.51 11.86 -12.05
C HIS A 3 15.15 12.21 -13.39
N ASN A 4 16.46 11.96 -13.56
CA ASN A 4 17.21 12.24 -14.80
C ASN A 4 16.87 11.25 -15.93
N VAL A 5 16.42 10.06 -15.56
CA VAL A 5 15.92 9.03 -16.48
C VAL A 5 14.45 8.73 -16.15
N THR A 6 13.77 8.04 -17.05
CA THR A 6 12.38 7.62 -16.81
C THR A 6 12.32 6.60 -15.67
N CYS A 7 11.69 6.98 -14.58
CA CYS A 7 11.47 6.14 -13.41
C CYS A 7 9.98 5.92 -13.15
N TYR A 8 9.64 4.73 -12.67
CA TYR A 8 8.26 4.34 -12.37
C TYR A 8 8.11 3.97 -10.90
N GLY A 9 6.97 4.32 -10.33
CA GLY A 9 6.48 3.76 -9.08
C GLY A 9 5.35 2.79 -9.36
N TYR A 10 5.14 1.85 -8.45
CA TYR A 10 4.14 0.81 -8.59
C TYR A 10 3.25 0.75 -7.35
N SER A 11 1.97 0.50 -7.56
CA SER A 11 1.05 0.18 -6.47
C SER A 11 0.34 -1.13 -6.79
N VAL A 12 0.44 -2.07 -5.86
CA VAL A 12 -0.28 -3.35 -5.91
C VAL A 12 -1.42 -3.28 -4.91
N ARG A 13 -2.60 -3.71 -5.33
CA ARG A 13 -3.79 -3.79 -4.48
C ARG A 13 -4.36 -5.19 -4.51
N VAL A 14 -4.66 -5.72 -3.33
CA VAL A 14 -5.41 -6.96 -3.16
C VAL A 14 -6.80 -6.58 -2.66
N PRO A 15 -7.82 -6.60 -3.52
CA PRO A 15 -9.17 -6.24 -3.10
C PRO A 15 -9.72 -7.28 -2.12
N ARG A 16 -10.61 -6.84 -1.24
CA ARG A 16 -11.31 -7.72 -0.30
C ARG A 16 -12.82 -7.56 -0.48
N SER A 17 -13.49 -8.60 -0.91
CA SER A 17 -14.94 -8.63 -1.06
C SER A 17 -15.64 -8.50 0.29
N GLY A 18 -16.90 -8.07 0.26
CA GLY A 18 -17.77 -8.07 1.40
C GLY A 18 -17.96 -9.46 2.02
N LYS A 19 -18.41 -9.51 3.26
CA LYS A 19 -18.80 -10.79 3.88
C LYS A 19 -20.02 -11.35 3.17
N PHE A 20 -20.06 -12.68 3.02
CA PHE A 20 -21.24 -13.36 2.51
C PHE A 20 -22.40 -13.21 3.51
N SER A 21 -23.57 -12.84 3.01
CA SER A 21 -24.80 -12.70 3.79
C SER A 21 -25.78 -13.82 3.46
N VAL A 22 -25.98 -14.72 4.40
CA VAL A 22 -26.97 -15.79 4.30
C VAL A 22 -28.37 -15.22 4.17
N ASP A 23 -28.66 -14.12 4.87
CA ASP A 23 -29.98 -13.49 4.84
C ASP A 23 -30.30 -12.91 3.46
N LYS A 24 -29.36 -12.18 2.85
CA LYS A 24 -29.49 -11.70 1.46
C LYS A 24 -29.70 -12.85 0.48
N ALA A 25 -28.96 -13.96 0.65
CA ALA A 25 -29.08 -15.12 -0.22
C ALA A 25 -30.46 -15.79 -0.11
N LYS A 26 -30.99 -15.91 1.11
CA LYS A 26 -32.33 -16.45 1.37
C LYS A 26 -33.43 -15.52 0.85
N GLU A 27 -33.34 -14.22 1.15
CA GLU A 27 -34.31 -13.22 0.71
C GLU A 27 -34.46 -13.21 -0.81
N LYS A 28 -33.32 -13.31 -1.52
CA LYS A 28 -33.31 -13.35 -3.00
C LYS A 28 -33.54 -14.74 -3.61
N ASN A 29 -33.87 -15.74 -2.77
CA ASN A 29 -34.11 -17.12 -3.18
C ASN A 29 -32.96 -17.68 -4.04
N ILE A 30 -31.70 -17.46 -3.62
CA ILE A 30 -30.53 -17.97 -4.32
C ILE A 30 -30.23 -19.40 -3.87
N PRO A 31 -30.16 -20.38 -4.80
CA PRO A 31 -29.88 -21.77 -4.47
C PRO A 31 -28.54 -21.95 -3.75
N MET A 32 -28.53 -22.73 -2.67
CA MET A 32 -27.33 -22.98 -1.87
C MET A 32 -26.09 -23.46 -2.70
N PRO A 33 -26.23 -24.29 -3.74
CA PRO A 33 -25.08 -24.68 -4.56
C PRO A 33 -24.33 -23.51 -5.22
N TYR A 34 -24.95 -22.31 -5.31
CA TYR A 34 -24.36 -21.14 -5.93
C TYR A 34 -23.60 -20.26 -4.94
N TRP A 35 -23.84 -20.40 -3.64
CA TRP A 35 -23.31 -19.52 -2.61
C TRP A 35 -21.79 -19.43 -2.63
N SER A 36 -21.11 -20.57 -2.69
CA SER A 36 -19.63 -20.61 -2.74
C SER A 36 -19.03 -19.94 -3.98
N LYS A 37 -19.70 -20.11 -5.13
CA LYS A 37 -19.26 -19.48 -6.39
C LYS A 37 -19.44 -17.96 -6.35
N LEU A 38 -20.63 -17.50 -5.92
CA LEU A 38 -20.93 -16.09 -5.76
C LEU A 38 -20.01 -15.43 -4.73
N GLN A 39 -19.70 -16.13 -3.62
CA GLN A 39 -18.74 -15.64 -2.62
C GLN A 39 -17.34 -15.44 -3.20
N LYS A 40 -16.94 -16.26 -4.17
CA LYS A 40 -15.67 -16.16 -4.89
C LYS A 40 -15.66 -15.12 -6.02
N GLY A 41 -16.79 -14.44 -6.24
CA GLY A 41 -16.91 -13.41 -7.26
C GLY A 41 -17.40 -13.91 -8.62
N GLU A 42 -17.83 -15.17 -8.73
CA GLU A 42 -18.35 -15.73 -9.98
C GLU A 42 -19.79 -15.27 -10.20
N THR A 43 -20.13 -14.95 -11.44
CA THR A 43 -21.52 -14.75 -11.88
C THR A 43 -22.06 -16.06 -12.43
N ILE A 44 -23.30 -16.40 -12.09
CA ILE A 44 -23.94 -17.65 -12.51
C ILE A 44 -25.21 -17.29 -13.31
N THR A 45 -25.32 -17.87 -14.49
CA THR A 45 -26.52 -17.79 -15.30
C THR A 45 -27.19 -19.16 -15.33
N GLN A 46 -28.47 -19.22 -14.93
CA GLN A 46 -29.28 -20.41 -15.01
C GLN A 46 -30.64 -20.02 -15.58
N ASP A 47 -31.03 -20.68 -16.64
CA ASP A 47 -32.21 -20.34 -17.43
C ASP A 47 -32.17 -18.82 -17.78
N ASP A 48 -33.22 -18.07 -17.49
CA ASP A 48 -33.30 -16.61 -17.72
C ASP A 48 -32.86 -15.78 -16.51
N ARG A 49 -32.28 -16.40 -15.47
CA ARG A 49 -31.86 -15.71 -14.23
C ARG A 49 -30.34 -15.60 -14.16
N VAL A 50 -29.88 -14.40 -13.82
CA VAL A 50 -28.46 -14.11 -13.56
C VAL A 50 -28.29 -13.83 -12.08
N PHE A 51 -27.39 -14.56 -11.44
CA PHE A 51 -27.01 -14.36 -10.05
C PHE A 51 -25.61 -13.75 -10.00
N THR A 52 -25.47 -12.62 -9.31
CA THR A 52 -24.23 -11.88 -9.22
C THR A 52 -23.73 -11.81 -7.77
N PRO A 53 -22.42 -11.63 -7.53
CA PRO A 53 -21.85 -11.57 -6.19
C PRO A 53 -22.47 -10.52 -5.27
N ASP A 54 -22.82 -9.35 -5.80
CA ASP A 54 -23.44 -8.26 -5.04
C ASP A 54 -24.79 -8.64 -4.42
N MET A 55 -25.45 -9.64 -4.99
CA MET A 55 -26.73 -10.14 -4.44
C MET A 55 -26.56 -10.80 -3.07
N VAL A 56 -25.37 -11.30 -2.74
CA VAL A 56 -25.09 -12.09 -1.53
C VAL A 56 -23.96 -11.51 -0.68
N LEU A 57 -23.20 -10.56 -1.21
CA LEU A 57 -22.12 -9.94 -0.47
C LEU A 57 -22.58 -8.66 0.24
N GLY A 58 -21.97 -8.36 1.36
CA GLY A 58 -22.05 -7.06 2.01
C GLY A 58 -21.13 -6.04 1.33
N ASP A 59 -20.94 -4.89 1.98
CA ASP A 59 -20.06 -3.85 1.48
C ASP A 59 -18.61 -4.34 1.34
N ALA A 60 -17.91 -3.81 0.35
CA ALA A 60 -16.49 -4.11 0.14
C ALA A 60 -15.69 -3.73 1.39
N ARG A 61 -14.80 -4.63 1.81
CA ARG A 61 -13.94 -4.40 2.97
C ARG A 61 -12.61 -3.82 2.53
N LYS A 62 -11.88 -3.19 3.46
CA LYS A 62 -10.54 -2.71 3.19
C LYS A 62 -9.66 -3.89 2.73
N GLY A 63 -9.11 -3.77 1.52
CA GLY A 63 -8.12 -4.68 0.98
C GLY A 63 -6.72 -4.34 1.48
N LEU A 64 -5.69 -4.91 0.83
CA LEU A 64 -4.29 -4.59 1.10
C LEU A 64 -3.73 -3.75 -0.03
N LYS A 65 -2.79 -2.87 0.30
CA LYS A 65 -2.11 -2.02 -0.67
C LYS A 65 -0.63 -1.90 -0.32
N VAL A 66 0.21 -2.17 -1.31
CA VAL A 66 1.65 -1.90 -1.24
C VAL A 66 1.99 -0.90 -2.33
N THR A 67 2.74 0.14 -1.98
CA THR A 67 3.25 1.11 -2.95
C THR A 67 4.77 1.13 -2.89
N TYR A 68 5.41 1.04 -4.05
CA TYR A 68 6.86 1.09 -4.22
C TYR A 68 7.26 2.29 -5.07
N CYS A 69 8.24 3.03 -4.61
CA CYS A 69 8.75 4.23 -5.24
C CYS A 69 10.27 4.29 -5.08
N THR A 70 10.98 4.45 -6.19
CA THR A 70 12.44 4.60 -6.22
C THR A 70 12.83 5.83 -7.04
N ASP A 71 14.07 6.20 -7.05
CA ASP A 71 14.77 7.22 -7.88
C ASP A 71 13.87 8.42 -8.25
N THR A 72 13.62 9.32 -7.31
CA THR A 72 12.82 10.51 -7.57
C THR A 72 12.93 11.58 -6.49
N ARG A 73 12.72 12.83 -6.88
CA ARG A 73 12.35 13.88 -5.93
C ARG A 73 10.90 13.70 -5.47
N PRO A 74 10.52 14.25 -4.31
CA PRO A 74 9.13 14.31 -3.89
C PRO A 74 8.24 14.93 -4.97
N VAL A 75 7.17 14.23 -5.34
CA VAL A 75 6.12 14.73 -6.25
C VAL A 75 4.74 14.35 -5.74
N PRO A 76 3.70 15.18 -5.96
CA PRO A 76 2.35 14.94 -5.44
C PRO A 76 1.74 13.59 -5.85
N SER A 77 2.14 13.05 -7.00
CA SER A 77 1.66 11.75 -7.47
C SER A 77 2.09 10.59 -6.57
N ILE A 78 3.18 10.73 -5.81
CA ILE A 78 3.62 9.72 -4.84
C ILE A 78 2.60 9.62 -3.71
N VAL A 79 2.22 10.75 -3.10
CA VAL A 79 1.21 10.81 -2.04
C VAL A 79 -0.10 10.18 -2.51
N LYS A 80 -0.60 10.60 -3.69
CA LYS A 80 -1.82 10.06 -4.27
C LYS A 80 -1.77 8.55 -4.47
N ASN A 81 -0.64 8.02 -4.96
CA ASN A 81 -0.50 6.58 -5.20
C ASN A 81 -0.23 5.79 -3.92
N ALA A 82 0.39 6.39 -2.91
CA ALA A 82 0.63 5.76 -1.61
C ALA A 82 -0.53 5.93 -0.61
N GLU A 83 -1.57 6.69 -0.95
CA GLU A 83 -2.72 6.96 -0.07
C GLU A 83 -3.28 5.68 0.53
N GLY A 84 -3.27 5.60 1.87
CA GLY A 84 -3.76 4.45 2.65
C GLY A 84 -3.01 3.14 2.42
N ALA A 85 -1.78 3.18 1.92
CA ALA A 85 -0.97 1.97 1.74
C ALA A 85 -0.70 1.29 3.08
N ASP A 86 -0.82 -0.04 3.11
CA ASP A 86 -0.44 -0.83 4.27
C ASP A 86 1.09 -0.89 4.41
N LEU A 87 1.80 -0.90 3.28
CA LEU A 87 3.24 -0.74 3.21
C LEU A 87 3.61 0.23 2.09
N PHE A 88 4.37 1.26 2.43
CA PHE A 88 5.00 2.16 1.50
C PHE A 88 6.51 1.93 1.50
N ILE A 89 7.04 1.42 0.40
CA ILE A 89 8.48 1.23 0.18
C ILE A 89 8.94 2.41 -0.66
N CYS A 90 9.82 3.22 -0.12
CA CYS A 90 10.26 4.47 -0.76
C CYS A 90 11.77 4.59 -0.72
N GLU A 91 12.34 5.21 -1.77
CA GLU A 91 13.72 5.62 -1.67
C GLU A 91 13.92 6.60 -0.51
N GLY A 92 15.10 6.54 0.06
CA GLY A 92 15.65 7.53 0.96
C GLY A 92 17.16 7.42 0.82
N MET A 93 17.72 8.17 -0.13
CA MET A 93 19.14 8.04 -0.44
C MET A 93 20.03 8.62 0.65
N TYR A 94 19.57 9.67 1.32
CA TYR A 94 20.36 10.42 2.29
C TYR A 94 19.64 10.53 3.63
N GLY A 95 20.34 10.19 4.71
CA GLY A 95 19.88 10.37 6.09
C GLY A 95 20.32 11.69 6.70
N GLU A 96 21.49 12.21 6.26
CA GLU A 96 22.09 13.43 6.79
C GLU A 96 21.44 14.69 6.19
N GLU A 97 20.89 15.58 7.01
CA GLU A 97 20.17 16.78 6.54
C GLU A 97 21.03 17.76 5.75
N ASP A 98 22.35 17.78 5.94
CA ASP A 98 23.29 18.59 5.15
C ASP A 98 23.40 18.14 3.68
N LYS A 99 22.90 16.95 3.35
CA LYS A 99 22.90 16.39 1.99
C LYS A 99 21.71 16.83 1.13
N LEU A 100 20.83 17.66 1.64
CA LEU A 100 19.62 18.09 0.91
C LEU A 100 19.96 18.70 -0.49
N ASN A 101 21.02 19.51 -0.60
CA ASN A 101 21.41 20.08 -1.87
C ASN A 101 21.87 18.98 -2.86
N LYS A 102 22.60 17.98 -2.37
CA LYS A 102 23.01 16.82 -3.14
C LYS A 102 21.82 15.97 -3.58
N ALA A 103 20.83 15.76 -2.68
CA ALA A 103 19.59 15.08 -3.02
C ALA A 103 18.83 15.79 -4.16
N LYS A 104 18.76 17.13 -4.11
CA LYS A 104 18.15 17.94 -5.18
C LYS A 104 18.89 17.82 -6.51
N GLU A 105 20.22 17.92 -6.47
CA GLU A 105 21.09 17.84 -7.64
C GLU A 105 20.96 16.49 -8.35
N HIS A 106 21.03 15.40 -7.59
CA HIS A 106 20.96 14.04 -8.13
C HIS A 106 19.51 13.51 -8.29
N LYS A 107 18.51 14.31 -7.88
CA LYS A 107 17.07 13.98 -7.94
C LYS A 107 16.67 12.75 -7.13
N HIS A 108 17.18 12.67 -5.92
CA HIS A 108 16.82 11.69 -4.90
C HIS A 108 16.18 12.33 -3.68
N MET A 109 15.74 11.53 -2.71
CA MET A 109 15.09 11.98 -1.49
C MET A 109 15.96 11.84 -0.25
N MET A 110 15.66 12.71 0.72
CA MET A 110 16.07 12.56 2.11
C MET A 110 15.14 11.57 2.82
N PHE A 111 15.61 10.98 3.93
CA PHE A 111 14.74 10.18 4.82
C PHE A 111 13.56 11.00 5.34
N SER A 112 13.81 12.24 5.73
CA SER A 112 12.79 13.18 6.20
C SER A 112 11.71 13.47 5.14
N GLU A 113 12.10 13.60 3.87
CA GLU A 113 11.16 13.82 2.77
C GLU A 113 10.29 12.57 2.52
N ALA A 114 10.89 11.38 2.50
CA ALA A 114 10.14 10.12 2.36
C ALA A 114 9.15 9.90 3.53
N ALA A 115 9.57 10.22 4.76
CA ALA A 115 8.71 10.15 5.94
C ALA A 115 7.53 11.15 5.87
N THR A 116 7.79 12.35 5.34
CA THR A 116 6.73 13.35 5.11
C THR A 116 5.70 12.84 4.10
N LEU A 117 6.15 12.27 2.98
CA LEU A 117 5.26 11.67 1.98
C LEU A 117 4.42 10.51 2.56
N ALA A 118 5.04 9.66 3.40
CA ALA A 118 4.33 8.56 4.06
C ALA A 118 3.24 9.05 5.00
N LYS A 119 3.54 10.11 5.78
CA LYS A 119 2.60 10.77 6.68
C LYS A 119 1.44 11.41 5.91
N GLU A 120 1.73 12.18 4.86
CA GLU A 120 0.71 12.82 4.01
C GLU A 120 -0.19 11.80 3.30
N ALA A 121 0.38 10.67 2.88
CA ALA A 121 -0.34 9.57 2.27
C ALA A 121 -1.18 8.76 3.27
N GLY A 122 -1.01 8.95 4.58
CA GLY A 122 -1.64 8.12 5.60
C GLY A 122 -1.26 6.64 5.45
N ALA A 123 -0.03 6.36 5.05
CA ALA A 123 0.48 4.99 4.99
C ALA A 123 0.55 4.40 6.41
N LYS A 124 0.51 3.07 6.55
CA LYS A 124 0.66 2.42 7.86
C LYS A 124 2.12 2.22 8.23
N GLU A 125 2.94 1.88 7.26
CA GLU A 125 4.36 1.57 7.45
C GLU A 125 5.18 2.10 6.28
N LEU A 126 6.37 2.64 6.57
CA LEU A 126 7.36 3.10 5.61
C LEU A 126 8.63 2.25 5.72
N TRP A 127 9.06 1.66 4.60
CA TRP A 127 10.39 1.09 4.46
C TRP A 127 11.23 1.99 3.57
N LEU A 128 12.35 2.46 4.12
CA LEU A 128 13.34 3.23 3.37
C LEU A 128 14.29 2.29 2.63
N THR A 129 14.57 2.60 1.39
CA THR A 129 15.45 1.80 0.52
C THR A 129 16.32 2.72 -0.34
N HIS A 130 17.12 2.13 -1.24
CA HIS A 130 17.91 2.89 -2.22
C HIS A 130 18.90 3.87 -1.56
N TYR A 131 19.65 3.39 -0.58
CA TYR A 131 20.62 4.21 0.15
C TYR A 131 21.81 4.60 -0.70
N SER A 132 22.37 5.79 -0.43
CA SER A 132 23.67 6.18 -0.97
C SER A 132 24.73 5.12 -0.62
N PRO A 133 25.61 4.75 -1.54
CA PRO A 133 26.73 3.86 -1.22
C PRO A 133 27.64 4.40 -0.09
N ALA A 134 27.62 5.71 0.16
CA ALA A 134 28.35 6.33 1.26
C ALA A 134 27.63 6.20 2.61
N LEU A 135 26.34 5.84 2.62
CA LEU A 135 25.54 5.66 3.84
C LEU A 135 25.75 4.24 4.37
N THR A 136 26.68 4.08 5.30
CA THR A 136 27.07 2.76 5.83
C THR A 136 26.05 2.20 6.83
N ARG A 137 25.34 3.05 7.57
CA ARG A 137 24.39 2.67 8.62
C ARG A 137 23.12 3.52 8.57
N ALA A 138 22.14 3.07 7.79
CA ALA A 138 20.84 3.75 7.68
C ALA A 138 20.12 3.85 9.02
N GLU A 139 20.33 2.88 9.92
CA GLU A 139 19.70 2.79 11.24
C GLU A 139 19.98 4.02 12.12
N GLU A 140 21.09 4.70 11.93
CA GLU A 140 21.48 5.88 12.73
C GLU A 140 20.53 7.07 12.51
N PHE A 141 19.87 7.13 11.35
CA PHE A 141 18.97 8.22 10.96
C PHE A 141 17.48 7.89 11.16
N ILE A 142 17.16 6.64 11.49
CA ILE A 142 15.78 6.22 11.73
C ILE A 142 15.13 6.92 12.93
N PRO A 143 15.81 7.18 14.06
CA PRO A 143 15.19 7.92 15.16
C PRO A 143 14.65 9.29 14.76
N ALA A 144 15.41 10.10 14.04
CA ALA A 144 14.96 11.40 13.53
C ALA A 144 13.82 11.25 12.50
N THR A 145 13.89 10.24 11.63
CA THR A 145 12.83 9.93 10.67
C THR A 145 11.51 9.60 11.36
N ARG A 146 11.56 8.88 12.48
CA ARG A 146 10.38 8.51 13.29
C ARG A 146 9.72 9.67 14.01
N GLU A 147 10.41 10.77 14.22
CA GLU A 147 9.79 12.00 14.73
C GLU A 147 8.78 12.56 13.71
N ILE A 148 8.99 12.33 12.41
CA ILE A 148 8.08 12.75 11.34
C ILE A 148 7.00 11.69 11.11
N PHE A 149 7.43 10.44 10.96
CA PHE A 149 6.54 9.29 10.73
C PHE A 149 6.99 8.09 11.59
N PRO A 150 6.29 7.80 12.71
CA PRO A 150 6.73 6.82 13.72
C PRO A 150 6.98 5.40 13.18
N ASN A 151 6.20 4.97 12.19
CA ASN A 151 6.29 3.63 11.61
C ASN A 151 7.29 3.58 10.44
N SER A 152 8.46 4.21 10.59
CA SER A 152 9.56 4.20 9.64
C SER A 152 10.61 3.15 10.00
N TYR A 153 11.03 2.38 9.02
CA TYR A 153 11.99 1.30 9.19
C TYR A 153 13.03 1.29 8.07
N PRO A 154 14.27 0.88 8.37
CA PRO A 154 15.24 0.64 7.31
C PRO A 154 14.82 -0.61 6.52
N GLY A 155 14.86 -0.51 5.20
CA GLY A 155 14.77 -1.63 4.28
C GLY A 155 16.12 -2.32 4.16
N LYS A 156 16.10 -3.63 3.99
CA LYS A 156 17.29 -4.46 3.75
C LYS A 156 16.93 -5.51 2.72
N ASP A 157 17.90 -5.93 1.93
CA ASP A 157 17.72 -7.04 1.01
C ASP A 157 17.28 -8.29 1.77
N GLY A 158 16.26 -8.95 1.27
CA GLY A 158 15.64 -10.11 1.90
C GLY A 158 14.69 -9.81 3.06
N LYS A 159 14.47 -8.52 3.43
CA LYS A 159 13.43 -8.17 4.41
C LYS A 159 12.05 -8.53 3.87
N SER A 160 11.25 -9.17 4.69
CA SER A 160 9.88 -9.57 4.35
C SER A 160 8.90 -9.22 5.45
N VAL A 161 7.63 -9.12 5.11
CA VAL A 161 6.51 -8.94 6.03
C VAL A 161 5.27 -9.60 5.45
N ASP A 162 4.49 -10.23 6.30
CA ASP A 162 3.18 -10.76 5.94
C ASP A 162 2.12 -9.68 6.23
N LEU A 163 1.49 -9.17 5.18
CA LEU A 163 0.38 -8.24 5.30
C LEU A 163 -0.92 -9.04 5.41
N LEU A 164 -1.60 -8.89 6.52
CA LEU A 164 -2.86 -9.57 6.80
C LEU A 164 -4.04 -8.60 6.68
N PHE A 165 -5.18 -9.13 6.26
CA PHE A 165 -6.42 -8.36 6.30
C PHE A 165 -6.78 -8.06 7.76
N GLU A 166 -7.04 -6.80 8.05
CA GLU A 166 -7.63 -6.43 9.34
C GLU A 166 -9.03 -7.04 9.45
N GLU A 167 -9.25 -7.86 10.45
CA GLU A 167 -10.60 -8.26 10.83
C GLU A 167 -11.25 -7.01 11.44
N GLY A 168 -12.15 -6.37 10.69
CA GLY A 168 -12.97 -5.30 11.24
C GLY A 168 -13.75 -5.85 12.44
N GLU A 169 -13.76 -5.12 13.55
CA GLU A 169 -14.65 -5.41 14.66
C GLU A 169 -16.06 -5.58 14.08
N GLY A 170 -16.60 -6.79 14.21
CA GLY A 170 -17.94 -7.05 13.77
C GLY A 170 -18.89 -6.25 14.64
N VAL A 171 -19.63 -5.34 14.01
CA VAL A 171 -20.83 -4.75 14.59
C VAL A 171 -21.95 -5.77 14.51
#